data_1386eec986d977f129bf178d65223af4
#
_entry.id   1386eec986d977f129bf178d65223af4
#
_cell.length_a   1.000
_cell.length_b   1.000
_cell.length_c   1.000
_cell.angle_alpha   90.00
_cell.angle_beta   90.00
_cell.angle_gamma   90.00
#
_symmetry.space_group_name_H-M   'P 1'
#
loop_
_entity.id
_entity.type
_entity.pdbx_description
1 polymer ?
#
loop_
_entity_poly.entity_id
_entity_poly.type
_entity_poly.pdbx_seq_one_letter_code
_entity_poly.pdbx_strand_id
1 'polypeptide(L)'
;GDVIARYKRMSGFEVLYPMGYDAFGLPAENAAIKNKTHPKEYTDNAIASISRQQRELGNSYDWSRMIATCYPEYYRWNQWIFLKMLEKGLAYRK
;
A
#
# COMPACT_ATOMS: atom_id res chain seq x y z
N GLY A 1 -4.86 -7.20 -14.57
CA GLY A 1 -5.85 -6.45 -13.76
C GLY A 1 -6.53 -5.35 -14.58
N ASP A 2 -5.79 -4.42 -15.15
CA ASP A 2 -6.34 -3.21 -15.79
C ASP A 2 -7.29 -3.50 -16.96
N VAL A 3 -6.92 -4.43 -17.86
CA VAL A 3 -7.76 -4.83 -19.00
C VAL A 3 -9.12 -5.38 -18.52
N ILE A 4 -9.12 -6.21 -17.48
CA ILE A 4 -10.34 -6.78 -16.90
C ILE A 4 -11.20 -5.68 -16.26
N ALA A 5 -10.58 -4.76 -15.52
CA ALA A 5 -11.28 -3.64 -14.90
C ALA A 5 -11.98 -2.77 -15.94
N ARG A 6 -11.29 -2.43 -17.04
CA ARG A 6 -11.83 -1.66 -18.17
C ARG A 6 -12.98 -2.40 -18.85
N TYR A 7 -12.78 -3.68 -19.16
CA TYR A 7 -13.81 -4.51 -19.77
C TYR A 7 -15.08 -4.56 -18.91
N LYS A 8 -14.93 -4.79 -17.62
CA LYS A 8 -16.08 -4.85 -16.70
C LYS A 8 -16.82 -3.53 -16.59
N ARG A 9 -16.11 -2.39 -16.53
CA ARG A 9 -16.74 -1.07 -16.54
C ARG A 9 -17.54 -0.83 -17.83
N MET A 10 -16.95 -1.16 -18.98
CA MET A 10 -17.66 -1.06 -20.27
C MET A 10 -18.87 -1.99 -20.36
N SER A 11 -18.87 -3.08 -19.61
CA SER A 11 -19.99 -4.04 -19.53
C SER A 11 -21.04 -3.64 -18.47
N GLY A 12 -20.93 -2.46 -17.85
CA GLY A 12 -21.90 -1.95 -16.91
C GLY A 12 -21.74 -2.43 -15.46
N PHE A 13 -20.59 -3.02 -15.10
CA PHE A 13 -20.33 -3.42 -13.73
C PHE A 13 -19.72 -2.28 -12.90
N GLU A 14 -20.10 -2.21 -11.63
CA GLU A 14 -19.36 -1.43 -10.64
C GLU A 14 -18.01 -2.13 -10.35
N VAL A 15 -16.92 -1.39 -10.55
CA VAL A 15 -15.56 -1.96 -10.45
C VAL A 15 -14.76 -1.23 -9.38
N LEU A 16 -14.38 -1.93 -8.32
CA LEU A 16 -13.42 -1.48 -7.32
C LEU A 16 -12.02 -1.95 -7.73
N TYR A 17 -11.18 -1.03 -8.18
CA TYR A 17 -9.82 -1.31 -8.63
C TYR A 17 -8.84 -0.25 -8.13
N PRO A 18 -8.56 -0.21 -6.80
CA PRO A 18 -7.61 0.73 -6.22
C PRO A 18 -6.16 0.27 -6.39
N MET A 19 -5.21 1.19 -6.16
CA MET A 19 -3.80 0.89 -5.98
C MET A 19 -3.45 0.84 -4.50
N GLY A 20 -2.71 -0.20 -4.09
CA GLY A 20 -2.11 -0.30 -2.77
C GLY A 20 -0.59 -0.43 -2.87
N TYR A 21 0.14 0.36 -2.07
CA TYR A 21 1.59 0.28 -1.96
C TYR A 21 1.97 -0.49 -0.70
N ASP A 22 2.63 -1.63 -0.86
CA ASP A 22 3.24 -2.37 0.23
C ASP A 22 4.60 -1.71 0.55
N ALA A 23 4.58 -0.82 1.52
CA ALA A 23 5.67 0.12 1.77
C ALA A 23 6.17 0.09 3.24
N PHE A 24 5.79 -0.92 4.01
CA PHE A 24 6.10 -1.04 5.43
C PHE A 24 7.05 -2.22 5.68
N GLY A 25 8.29 -1.94 6.10
CA GLY A 25 9.24 -2.99 6.47
C GLY A 25 10.70 -2.69 6.16
N LEU A 26 11.56 -3.66 6.46
CA LEU A 26 13.02 -3.59 6.33
C LEU A 26 13.56 -3.22 4.95
N PRO A 27 12.98 -3.65 3.82
CA PRO A 27 13.52 -3.27 2.51
C PRO A 27 13.54 -1.75 2.28
N ALA A 28 12.47 -1.05 2.68
CA ALA A 28 12.40 0.41 2.58
C ALA A 28 13.38 1.09 3.55
N GLU A 29 13.48 0.60 4.79
CA GLU A 29 14.43 1.09 5.79
C GLU A 29 15.88 0.93 5.33
N ASN A 30 16.26 -0.26 4.84
CA ASN A 30 17.61 -0.53 4.34
C ASN A 30 17.97 0.36 3.14
N ALA A 31 17.02 0.58 2.23
CA ALA A 31 17.20 1.48 1.10
C ALA A 31 17.39 2.93 1.56
N ALA A 32 16.62 3.38 2.52
CA ALA A 32 16.74 4.72 3.08
C ALA A 32 18.10 4.93 3.79
N ILE A 33 18.57 3.97 4.57
CA ILE A 33 19.87 3.99 5.22
C ILE A 33 20.99 4.09 4.17
N LYS A 34 20.93 3.25 3.12
CA LYS A 34 21.89 3.27 2.03
C LYS A 34 21.95 4.62 1.30
N ASN A 35 20.81 5.27 1.15
CA ASN A 35 20.69 6.58 0.50
C ASN A 35 20.86 7.76 1.49
N LYS A 36 21.14 7.50 2.77
CA LYS A 36 21.30 8.51 3.83
C LYS A 36 20.10 9.44 3.96
N THR A 37 18.89 8.90 3.79
CA THR A 37 17.63 9.63 3.91
C THR A 37 16.77 9.02 5.02
N HIS A 38 15.77 9.78 5.49
CA HIS A 38 14.81 9.23 6.44
C HIS A 38 13.88 8.22 5.74
N PRO A 39 13.59 7.05 6.33
CA PRO A 39 12.74 6.02 5.71
C PRO A 39 11.40 6.53 5.21
N LYS A 40 10.74 7.40 5.98
CA LYS A 40 9.46 8.01 5.57
C LYS A 40 9.60 8.83 4.29
N GLU A 41 10.59 9.72 4.24
CA GLU A 41 10.84 10.58 3.07
C GLU A 41 11.19 9.76 1.82
N TYR A 42 12.06 8.76 1.98
CA TYR A 42 12.40 7.82 0.90
C TYR A 42 11.16 7.14 0.35
N THR A 43 10.31 6.61 1.23
CA THR A 43 9.10 5.89 0.86
C THR A 43 8.06 6.81 0.20
N ASP A 44 7.83 7.98 0.74
CA ASP A 44 6.89 8.96 0.17
C ASP A 44 7.32 9.38 -1.25
N ASN A 45 8.61 9.61 -1.47
CA ASN A 45 9.17 9.93 -2.79
C ASN A 45 9.04 8.75 -3.77
N ALA A 46 9.25 7.52 -3.31
CA ALA A 46 9.08 6.32 -4.11
C ALA A 46 7.62 6.13 -4.53
N ILE A 47 6.66 6.27 -3.61
CA ILE A 47 5.23 6.19 -3.88
C ILE A 47 4.82 7.25 -4.91
N ALA A 48 5.26 8.50 -4.73
CA ALA A 48 4.97 9.58 -5.66
C ALA A 48 5.50 9.29 -7.08
N SER A 49 6.73 8.78 -7.18
CA SER A 49 7.35 8.42 -8.46
C SER A 49 6.61 7.27 -9.15
N ILE A 50 6.32 6.20 -8.43
CA ILE A 50 5.60 5.03 -8.97
C ILE A 50 4.18 5.43 -9.39
N SER A 51 3.47 6.19 -8.56
CA SER A 51 2.12 6.67 -8.88
C SER A 51 2.09 7.50 -10.17
N ARG A 52 3.08 8.38 -10.36
CA ARG A 52 3.23 9.16 -11.59
C ARG A 52 3.43 8.25 -12.80
N GLN A 53 4.37 7.29 -12.73
CA GLN A 53 4.64 6.34 -13.82
C GLN A 53 3.41 5.51 -14.18
N GLN A 54 2.67 5.04 -13.17
CA GLN A 54 1.44 4.26 -13.39
C GLN A 54 0.32 5.09 -14.06
N ARG A 55 0.23 6.39 -13.76
CA ARG A 55 -0.67 7.32 -14.44
C ARG A 55 -0.25 7.57 -15.89
N GLU A 56 1.04 7.74 -16.13
CA GLU A 56 1.62 7.91 -17.47
C GLU A 56 1.38 6.66 -18.35
N LEU A 57 1.40 5.46 -17.76
CA LEU A 57 1.03 4.21 -18.44
C LEU A 57 -0.49 4.11 -18.71
N GLY A 58 -1.29 5.01 -18.19
CA GLY A 58 -2.75 5.01 -18.38
C GLY A 58 -3.49 3.96 -17.58
N ASN A 59 -2.94 3.46 -16.48
CA ASN A 59 -3.63 2.51 -15.60
C ASN A 59 -4.91 3.12 -15.01
N SER A 60 -6.00 2.37 -15.06
CA SER A 60 -7.33 2.82 -14.68
C SER A 60 -7.68 2.55 -13.21
N TYR A 61 -6.71 2.73 -12.32
CA TYR A 61 -6.94 2.59 -10.89
C TYR A 61 -7.91 3.65 -10.34
N ASP A 62 -8.63 3.30 -9.29
CA ASP A 62 -9.34 4.27 -8.46
C ASP A 62 -8.33 4.96 -7.53
N TRP A 63 -7.74 6.03 -8.02
CA TRP A 63 -6.72 6.79 -7.33
C TRP A 63 -7.22 7.47 -6.05
N SER A 64 -8.53 7.69 -5.94
CA SER A 64 -9.14 8.27 -4.74
C SER A 64 -9.13 7.30 -3.55
N ARG A 65 -9.02 6.00 -3.83
CA ARG A 65 -8.94 4.91 -2.84
C ARG A 65 -7.53 4.31 -2.74
N MET A 66 -6.53 5.03 -3.20
CA MET A 66 -5.12 4.62 -3.03
C MET A 66 -4.76 4.51 -1.55
N ILE A 67 -4.07 3.42 -1.19
CA ILE A 67 -3.60 3.17 0.17
C ILE A 67 -2.10 2.88 0.18
N ALA A 68 -1.46 3.08 1.34
CA ALA A 68 -0.10 2.60 1.58
C ALA A 68 -0.01 1.97 2.98
N THR A 69 0.63 0.81 3.07
CA THR A 69 0.70 0.03 4.31
C THR A 69 1.49 0.70 5.41
N CYS A 70 2.36 1.68 5.06
CA CYS A 70 3.17 2.45 5.99
C CYS A 70 2.43 3.61 6.67
N TYR A 71 1.20 3.93 6.28
CA TYR A 71 0.45 5.01 6.89
C TYR A 71 -0.37 4.54 8.09
N PRO A 72 -0.50 5.38 9.14
CA PRO A 72 -1.23 5.04 10.37
C PRO A 72 -2.67 4.59 10.13
N GLU A 73 -3.34 5.18 9.16
CA GLU A 73 -4.72 4.85 8.79
C GLU A 73 -4.86 3.38 8.37
N TYR A 74 -3.79 2.82 7.81
CA TYR A 74 -3.72 1.42 7.40
C TYR A 74 -3.17 0.53 8.52
N TYR A 75 -1.97 0.78 9.04
CA TYR A 75 -1.31 -0.16 9.94
C TYR A 75 -1.97 -0.26 11.32
N ARG A 76 -2.79 0.71 11.74
CA ARG A 76 -3.59 0.59 12.97
C ARG A 76 -4.44 -0.67 13.00
N TRP A 77 -4.89 -1.16 11.84
CA TRP A 77 -5.66 -2.39 11.76
C TRP A 77 -4.81 -3.63 11.98
N ASN A 78 -3.56 -3.63 11.53
CA ASN A 78 -2.60 -4.68 11.85
C ASN A 78 -2.30 -4.72 13.35
N GLN A 79 -2.15 -3.55 13.99
CA GLN A 79 -1.99 -3.45 15.44
C GLN A 79 -3.22 -3.98 16.19
N TRP A 80 -4.42 -3.67 15.72
CA TRP A 80 -5.65 -4.18 16.31
C TRP A 80 -5.75 -5.70 16.17
N ILE A 81 -5.46 -6.27 15.00
CA ILE A 81 -5.44 -7.73 14.78
C ILE A 81 -4.42 -8.38 15.72
N PHE A 82 -3.21 -7.81 15.83
CA PHE A 82 -2.18 -8.32 16.74
C PHE A 82 -2.67 -8.37 18.19
N LEU A 83 -3.31 -7.31 18.67
CA LEU A 83 -3.88 -7.28 20.01
C LEU A 83 -4.95 -8.36 20.22
N LYS A 84 -5.78 -8.62 19.20
CA LYS A 84 -6.76 -9.71 19.26
C LYS A 84 -6.08 -11.09 19.29
N MET A 85 -4.99 -11.27 18.58
CA MET A 85 -4.18 -12.50 18.63
C MET A 85 -3.56 -12.68 20.03
N LEU A 86 -3.04 -11.61 20.62
CA LEU A 86 -2.47 -11.62 21.98
C LEU A 86 -3.55 -11.99 23.02
N GLU A 87 -4.72 -11.37 22.96
CA GLU A 87 -5.86 -11.69 23.83
C GLU A 87 -6.26 -13.18 23.75
N LYS A 88 -6.11 -13.81 22.59
CA LYS A 88 -6.43 -15.21 22.35
C LYS A 88 -5.26 -16.17 22.65
N GLY A 89 -4.12 -15.68 23.11
CA GLY A 89 -2.93 -16.50 23.35
C GLY A 89 -2.24 -17.00 22.09
N LEU A 90 -2.59 -16.49 20.91
CA LEU A 90 -1.97 -16.86 19.63
C LEU A 90 -0.64 -16.12 19.40
N ALA A 91 -0.42 -15.02 20.09
CA ALA A 91 0.84 -14.30 20.14
C ALA A 91 1.33 -14.24 21.59
N TYR A 92 2.65 -14.37 21.81
CA TYR A 92 3.25 -14.34 23.14
C TYR A 92 4.66 -13.74 23.07
N ARG A 93 5.15 -13.23 24.20
CA ARG A 93 6.55 -12.81 24.33
C ARG A 93 7.45 -14.02 24.54
N LYS A 94 8.57 -14.02 23.83
CA LYS A 94 9.64 -15.01 24.00
C LYS A 94 10.91 -14.30 24.46
#